data_fab294f8514fb4205bbea4cfbe4085a3
#
_entry.id   fab294f8514fb4205bbea4cfbe4085a3
#
_cell.length_a   1.000
_cell.length_b   1.000
_cell.length_c   1.000
_cell.angle_alpha   90.00
_cell.angle_beta   90.00
_cell.angle_gamma   90.00
#
_symmetry.space_group_name_H-M   'P 1'
#
loop_
_entity.id
_entity.type
_entity.pdbx_description
1 polymer ?
#
loop_
_entity_poly.entity_id
_entity_poly.type
_entity_poly.pdbx_seq_one_letter_code
_entity_poly.pdbx_strand_id
1 'polypeptide(L)'
;LQVLDDGRLTDGQGRTVDFKNTILIMTSNLGSQFLVNTELDDEAKKKAVMDAVHMQFKPEFINRLDELVMFHPLTREELGGIVDIQVAQVSARLADRRIKLDVTDSARDWLANTGYDPAYGARPLRRLVQTEVGDQLARMLLAGEVHDGDTVLVDQTGGDHLELSSWAPGQIDDDFSAEAK
;
A
#
# COMPACT_ATOMS: atom_id res chain seq x y z
N LEU A 1 20.23 -9.38 -22.29
CA LEU A 1 19.66 -9.89 -23.56
C LEU A 1 19.68 -11.43 -23.61
N GLN A 2 20.78 -12.10 -23.25
CA GLN A 2 20.92 -13.56 -23.34
C GLN A 2 19.76 -14.34 -22.65
N VAL A 3 19.31 -13.88 -21.49
CA VAL A 3 18.17 -14.50 -20.79
C VAL A 3 16.88 -14.39 -21.59
N LEU A 4 16.65 -13.23 -22.22
CA LEU A 4 15.45 -12.96 -23.01
C LEU A 4 15.46 -13.71 -24.35
N ASP A 5 16.64 -13.91 -24.95
CA ASP A 5 16.79 -14.58 -26.24
C ASP A 5 16.82 -16.10 -26.11
N ASP A 6 17.71 -16.61 -25.23
CA ASP A 6 18.04 -18.03 -25.13
C ASP A 6 17.35 -18.73 -23.94
N GLY A 7 16.70 -17.98 -23.04
CA GLY A 7 16.16 -18.51 -21.78
C GLY A 7 17.24 -19.09 -20.84
N ARG A 8 18.47 -18.60 -20.93
CA ARG A 8 19.59 -19.06 -20.10
C ARG A 8 20.56 -17.91 -19.82
N LEU A 9 21.28 -18.02 -18.73
CA LEU A 9 22.36 -17.10 -18.36
C LEU A 9 23.62 -17.90 -18.04
N THR A 10 24.73 -17.56 -18.71
CA THR A 10 26.03 -18.16 -18.43
C THR A 10 26.89 -17.13 -17.68
N ASP A 11 27.40 -17.48 -16.51
CA ASP A 11 28.29 -16.63 -15.72
C ASP A 11 29.71 -16.59 -16.31
N GLY A 12 30.58 -15.71 -15.77
CA GLY A 12 31.98 -15.57 -16.17
C GLY A 12 32.83 -16.80 -15.88
N GLN A 13 32.33 -17.81 -15.17
CA GLN A 13 32.99 -19.07 -14.84
C GLN A 13 32.45 -20.23 -15.70
N GLY A 14 31.58 -19.95 -16.68
CA GLY A 14 31.02 -20.95 -17.58
C GLY A 14 29.82 -21.74 -17.02
N ARG A 15 29.28 -21.36 -15.84
CA ARG A 15 28.09 -22.00 -15.28
C ARG A 15 26.85 -21.42 -15.97
N THR A 16 25.99 -22.30 -16.45
CA THR A 16 24.75 -21.90 -17.15
C THR A 16 23.55 -22.21 -16.28
N VAL A 17 22.68 -21.20 -16.08
CA VAL A 17 21.39 -21.31 -15.39
C VAL A 17 20.28 -21.24 -16.43
N ASP A 18 19.30 -22.14 -16.32
CA ASP A 18 18.13 -22.21 -17.19
C ASP A 18 16.99 -21.33 -16.66
N PHE A 19 16.48 -20.40 -17.51
CA PHE A 19 15.39 -19.49 -17.23
C PHE A 19 14.15 -19.75 -18.11
N LYS A 20 14.12 -20.86 -18.88
CA LYS A 20 13.04 -21.13 -19.85
C LYS A 20 11.65 -21.24 -19.21
N ASN A 21 11.59 -21.66 -17.95
CA ASN A 21 10.33 -21.79 -17.20
C ASN A 21 10.13 -20.66 -16.16
N THR A 22 10.64 -19.47 -16.46
CA THR A 22 10.54 -18.30 -15.55
C THR A 22 9.77 -17.17 -16.22
N ILE A 23 9.12 -16.36 -15.40
CA ILE A 23 8.55 -15.07 -15.77
C ILE A 23 9.52 -14.00 -15.26
N LEU A 24 10.00 -13.15 -16.16
CA LEU A 24 10.87 -12.03 -15.82
C LEU A 24 10.04 -10.75 -15.72
N ILE A 25 9.99 -10.18 -14.53
CA ILE A 25 9.31 -8.91 -14.28
C ILE A 25 10.37 -7.86 -13.96
N MET A 26 10.41 -6.80 -14.75
CA MET A 26 11.29 -5.66 -14.53
C MET A 26 10.46 -4.44 -14.16
N THR A 27 10.86 -3.74 -13.11
CA THR A 27 10.20 -2.50 -12.67
C THR A 27 11.11 -1.30 -12.86
N SER A 28 10.52 -0.17 -13.23
CA SER A 28 11.22 1.09 -13.42
C SER A 28 10.32 2.25 -13.01
N ASN A 29 10.91 3.36 -12.61
CA ASN A 29 10.24 4.63 -12.37
C ASN A 29 10.44 5.63 -13.53
N LEU A 30 10.89 5.16 -14.70
CA LEU A 30 11.05 6.00 -15.86
C LEU A 30 9.74 6.68 -16.27
N GLY A 31 9.80 7.99 -16.47
CA GLY A 31 8.64 8.76 -16.90
C GLY A 31 7.62 9.04 -15.79
N SER A 32 7.89 8.67 -14.52
CA SER A 32 6.96 8.90 -13.41
C SER A 32 6.57 10.37 -13.25
N GLN A 33 7.45 11.31 -13.57
CA GLN A 33 7.18 12.75 -13.57
C GLN A 33 6.04 13.15 -14.51
N PHE A 34 5.82 12.42 -15.60
CA PHE A 34 4.74 12.68 -16.55
C PHE A 34 3.39 12.17 -16.03
N LEU A 35 3.39 11.11 -15.21
CA LEU A 35 2.16 10.52 -14.66
C LEU A 35 1.48 11.43 -13.65
N VAL A 36 2.26 12.21 -12.88
CA VAL A 36 1.73 13.16 -11.89
C VAL A 36 1.43 14.54 -12.47
N ASN A 37 1.72 14.78 -13.75
CA ASN A 37 1.43 16.06 -14.39
C ASN A 37 -0.06 16.17 -14.69
N THR A 38 -0.72 17.15 -14.06
CA THR A 38 -2.16 17.41 -14.20
C THR A 38 -2.54 18.16 -15.49
N GLU A 39 -1.56 18.73 -16.20
CA GLU A 39 -1.79 19.45 -17.46
C GLU A 39 -1.87 18.52 -18.67
N LEU A 40 -1.42 17.27 -18.52
CA LEU A 40 -1.43 16.27 -19.58
C LEU A 40 -2.66 15.37 -19.45
N ASP A 41 -3.31 15.08 -20.56
CA ASP A 41 -4.29 14.01 -20.64
C ASP A 41 -3.62 12.62 -20.61
N ASP A 42 -4.38 11.56 -20.47
CA ASP A 42 -3.86 10.20 -20.31
C ASP A 42 -3.09 9.71 -21.56
N GLU A 43 -3.50 10.11 -22.75
CA GLU A 43 -2.81 9.78 -24.00
C GLU A 43 -1.45 10.49 -24.09
N ALA A 44 -1.38 11.78 -23.74
CA ALA A 44 -0.14 12.53 -23.69
C ALA A 44 0.82 12.00 -22.62
N LYS A 45 0.30 11.62 -21.43
CA LYS A 45 1.07 10.95 -20.39
C LYS A 45 1.68 9.66 -20.86
N LYS A 46 0.87 8.79 -21.45
CA LYS A 46 1.31 7.50 -22.01
C LYS A 46 2.41 7.70 -23.05
N LYS A 47 2.21 8.63 -23.98
CA LYS A 47 3.20 8.95 -25.00
C LYS A 47 4.52 9.43 -24.39
N ALA A 48 4.47 10.39 -23.45
CA ALA A 48 5.66 10.94 -22.81
C ALA A 48 6.45 9.87 -22.01
N VAL A 49 5.75 8.95 -21.33
CA VAL A 49 6.39 7.81 -20.65
C VAL A 49 7.04 6.88 -21.65
N MET A 50 6.36 6.53 -22.75
CA MET A 50 6.91 5.66 -23.80
C MET A 50 8.11 6.29 -24.50
N ASP A 51 8.08 7.59 -24.76
CA ASP A 51 9.22 8.32 -25.34
C ASP A 51 10.43 8.25 -24.37
N ALA A 52 10.22 8.41 -23.07
CA ALA A 52 11.28 8.28 -22.07
C ALA A 52 11.87 6.85 -22.04
N VAL A 53 11.04 5.82 -22.15
CA VAL A 53 11.47 4.41 -22.26
C VAL A 53 12.32 4.19 -23.51
N HIS A 54 11.88 4.68 -24.67
CA HIS A 54 12.61 4.54 -25.93
C HIS A 54 13.94 5.31 -25.94
N MET A 55 14.03 6.42 -25.20
CA MET A 55 15.29 7.15 -25.02
C MET A 55 16.29 6.41 -24.14
N GLN A 56 15.80 5.69 -23.11
CA GLN A 56 16.63 5.02 -22.13
C GLN A 56 17.09 3.63 -22.57
N PHE A 57 16.22 2.89 -23.23
CA PHE A 57 16.47 1.52 -23.66
C PHE A 57 16.67 1.42 -25.16
N LYS A 58 17.62 0.58 -25.57
CA LYS A 58 17.85 0.30 -26.98
C LYS A 58 16.66 -0.45 -27.58
N PRO A 59 16.33 -0.19 -28.86
CA PRO A 59 15.23 -0.89 -29.57
C PRO A 59 15.32 -2.42 -29.49
N GLU A 60 16.56 -2.96 -29.56
CA GLU A 60 16.81 -4.41 -29.48
C GLU A 60 16.36 -5.01 -28.12
N PHE A 61 16.39 -4.22 -27.04
CA PHE A 61 15.90 -4.66 -25.74
C PHE A 61 14.37 -4.60 -25.69
N ILE A 62 13.80 -3.46 -26.13
CA ILE A 62 12.34 -3.24 -26.09
C ILE A 62 11.62 -4.29 -26.94
N ASN A 63 12.16 -4.64 -28.10
CA ASN A 63 11.58 -5.64 -29.01
C ASN A 63 11.58 -7.08 -28.45
N ARG A 64 12.25 -7.33 -27.34
CA ARG A 64 12.28 -8.63 -26.64
C ARG A 64 11.37 -8.69 -25.42
N LEU A 65 10.72 -7.58 -25.09
CA LEU A 65 9.71 -7.55 -24.03
C LEU A 65 8.36 -7.99 -24.60
N ASP A 66 7.71 -8.92 -23.94
CA ASP A 66 6.37 -9.37 -24.34
C ASP A 66 5.34 -8.29 -24.10
N GLU A 67 5.49 -7.54 -23.00
CA GLU A 67 4.55 -6.49 -22.60
C GLU A 67 5.22 -5.37 -21.83
N LEU A 68 4.76 -4.13 -22.07
CA LEU A 68 5.10 -2.93 -21.30
C LEU A 68 3.83 -2.46 -20.59
N VAL A 69 3.80 -2.69 -19.28
CA VAL A 69 2.67 -2.30 -18.43
C VAL A 69 2.95 -0.97 -17.75
N MET A 70 2.08 0.01 -17.96
CA MET A 70 2.13 1.29 -17.30
C MET A 70 1.15 1.28 -16.13
N PHE A 71 1.64 1.53 -14.91
CA PHE A 71 0.80 1.69 -13.73
C PHE A 71 0.26 3.11 -13.64
N HIS A 72 -1.03 3.23 -13.32
CA HIS A 72 -1.69 4.50 -13.05
C HIS A 72 -1.47 4.93 -11.59
N PRO A 73 -1.58 6.25 -11.28
CA PRO A 73 -1.68 6.70 -9.91
C PRO A 73 -2.87 6.05 -9.21
N LEU A 74 -2.72 5.77 -7.91
CA LEU A 74 -3.78 5.14 -7.11
C LEU A 74 -4.99 6.06 -6.98
N THR A 75 -6.17 5.49 -7.14
CA THR A 75 -7.45 6.14 -6.85
C THR A 75 -7.72 6.17 -5.34
N ARG A 76 -8.67 7.01 -4.90
CA ARG A 76 -9.08 7.06 -3.49
C ARG A 76 -9.62 5.70 -2.99
N GLU A 77 -10.36 5.00 -3.82
CA GLU A 77 -10.91 3.68 -3.49
C GLU A 77 -9.78 2.64 -3.29
N GLU A 78 -8.79 2.63 -4.18
CA GLU A 78 -7.62 1.76 -4.06
C GLU A 78 -6.78 2.08 -2.82
N LEU A 79 -6.67 3.36 -2.44
CA LEU A 79 -6.02 3.77 -1.19
C LEU A 79 -6.75 3.22 0.03
N GLY A 80 -8.09 3.26 0.06
CA GLY A 80 -8.90 2.63 1.10
C GLY A 80 -8.61 1.13 1.22
N GLY A 81 -8.53 0.41 0.12
CA GLY A 81 -8.14 -1.01 0.11
C GLY A 81 -6.73 -1.26 0.66
N ILE A 82 -5.79 -0.34 0.42
CA ILE A 82 -4.44 -0.44 1.00
C ILE A 82 -4.48 -0.19 2.51
N VAL A 83 -5.30 0.76 2.99
CA VAL A 83 -5.53 0.96 4.44
C VAL A 83 -6.01 -0.33 5.07
N ASP A 84 -7.02 -0.99 4.49
CA ASP A 84 -7.58 -2.25 5.01
C ASP A 84 -6.51 -3.33 5.14
N ILE A 85 -5.63 -3.47 4.14
CA ILE A 85 -4.51 -4.41 4.19
C ILE A 85 -3.54 -4.07 5.33
N GLN A 86 -3.19 -2.80 5.53
CA GLN A 86 -2.28 -2.39 6.60
C GLN A 86 -2.90 -2.58 7.98
N VAL A 87 -4.17 -2.25 8.16
CA VAL A 87 -4.94 -2.49 9.39
C VAL A 87 -5.04 -3.98 9.70
N ALA A 88 -5.34 -4.81 8.68
CA ALA A 88 -5.37 -6.27 8.84
C ALA A 88 -4.03 -6.84 9.31
N GLN A 89 -2.89 -6.27 8.89
CA GLN A 89 -1.57 -6.66 9.37
C GLN A 89 -1.36 -6.30 10.87
N VAL A 90 -1.93 -5.19 11.34
CA VAL A 90 -1.93 -4.85 12.77
C VAL A 90 -2.81 -5.82 13.54
N SER A 91 -4.06 -6.05 13.07
CA SER A 91 -5.00 -7.00 13.67
C SER A 91 -4.42 -8.40 13.80
N ALA A 92 -3.71 -8.89 12.79
CA ALA A 92 -3.09 -10.23 12.82
C ALA A 92 -2.10 -10.40 13.97
N ARG A 93 -1.40 -9.33 14.38
CA ARG A 93 -0.48 -9.36 15.52
C ARG A 93 -1.20 -9.41 16.88
N LEU A 94 -2.48 -9.08 16.91
CA LEU A 94 -3.33 -9.07 18.11
C LEU A 94 -4.12 -10.37 18.29
N ALA A 95 -4.08 -11.26 17.28
CA ALA A 95 -4.90 -12.48 17.24
C ALA A 95 -4.66 -13.40 18.46
N ASP A 96 -3.40 -13.56 18.89
CA ASP A 96 -3.06 -14.39 20.08
C ASP A 96 -3.68 -13.86 21.38
N ARG A 97 -3.91 -12.55 21.44
CA ARG A 97 -4.56 -11.86 22.57
C ARG A 97 -6.08 -11.75 22.40
N ARG A 98 -6.62 -12.20 21.28
CA ARG A 98 -8.06 -12.12 20.94
C ARG A 98 -8.62 -10.70 20.94
N ILE A 99 -7.77 -9.70 20.76
CA ILE A 99 -8.16 -8.30 20.64
C ILE A 99 -8.68 -8.06 19.23
N LYS A 100 -9.87 -7.46 19.14
CA LYS A 100 -10.45 -7.02 17.86
C LYS A 100 -10.11 -5.56 17.61
N LEU A 101 -9.86 -5.23 16.36
CA LEU A 101 -9.63 -3.87 15.93
C LEU A 101 -10.75 -3.46 14.97
N ASP A 102 -11.53 -2.47 15.36
CA ASP A 102 -12.59 -1.85 14.57
C ASP A 102 -12.12 -0.47 14.10
N VAL A 103 -12.20 -0.20 12.81
CA VAL A 103 -11.77 1.08 12.22
C VAL A 103 -12.97 1.71 11.54
N THR A 104 -13.33 2.91 11.97
CA THR A 104 -14.45 3.65 11.36
C THR A 104 -14.12 4.09 9.94
N ASP A 105 -15.15 4.35 9.14
CA ASP A 105 -14.99 4.88 7.79
C ASP A 105 -14.28 6.25 7.79
N SER A 106 -14.54 7.09 8.81
CA SER A 106 -13.85 8.36 9.01
C SER A 106 -12.35 8.19 9.25
N ALA A 107 -11.96 7.25 10.12
CA ALA A 107 -10.55 6.93 10.37
C ALA A 107 -9.87 6.33 9.12
N ARG A 108 -10.57 5.45 8.41
CA ARG A 108 -10.10 4.85 7.16
C ARG A 108 -9.85 5.91 6.09
N ASP A 109 -10.80 6.81 5.88
CA ASP A 109 -10.68 7.91 4.94
C ASP A 109 -9.56 8.89 5.32
N TRP A 110 -9.42 9.18 6.61
CA TRP A 110 -8.35 10.03 7.10
C TRP A 110 -6.96 9.40 6.85
N LEU A 111 -6.80 8.10 7.15
CA LEU A 111 -5.57 7.36 6.86
C LEU A 111 -5.24 7.36 5.37
N ALA A 112 -6.23 7.12 4.50
CA ALA A 112 -6.05 7.13 3.06
C ALA A 112 -5.59 8.50 2.54
N ASN A 113 -6.19 9.58 3.04
CA ASN A 113 -5.87 10.95 2.60
C ASN A 113 -4.51 11.43 3.16
N THR A 114 -4.24 11.16 4.44
CA THR A 114 -3.00 11.60 5.11
C THR A 114 -1.80 10.75 4.72
N GLY A 115 -2.02 9.46 4.45
CA GLY A 115 -0.97 8.50 4.07
C GLY A 115 -0.62 8.50 2.59
N TYR A 116 -1.25 9.33 1.77
CA TYR A 116 -0.95 9.46 0.35
C TYR A 116 -0.04 10.65 0.07
N ASP A 117 0.97 10.42 -0.74
CA ASP A 117 1.87 11.45 -1.26
C ASP A 117 1.93 11.34 -2.79
N PRO A 118 1.72 12.44 -3.55
CA PRO A 118 1.75 12.40 -5.02
C PRO A 118 3.07 11.88 -5.62
N ALA A 119 4.20 12.09 -4.94
CA ALA A 119 5.51 11.65 -5.40
C ALA A 119 5.86 10.22 -4.95
N TYR A 120 5.42 9.82 -3.75
CA TYR A 120 5.75 8.53 -3.15
C TYR A 120 4.58 7.54 -3.12
N GLY A 121 3.38 7.97 -3.57
CA GLY A 121 2.17 7.15 -3.59
C GLY A 121 1.72 6.76 -2.17
N ALA A 122 1.35 5.49 -1.97
CA ALA A 122 0.91 4.96 -0.69
C ALA A 122 2.06 4.49 0.24
N ARG A 123 3.33 4.75 -0.10
CA ARG A 123 4.46 4.35 0.75
C ARG A 123 4.41 4.90 2.17
N PRO A 124 4.01 6.17 2.41
CA PRO A 124 3.91 6.71 3.76
C PRO A 124 2.81 6.06 4.60
N LEU A 125 1.78 5.49 3.97
CA LEU A 125 0.61 4.93 4.63
C LEU A 125 0.95 3.83 5.65
N ARG A 126 1.87 2.93 5.29
CA ARG A 126 2.31 1.88 6.22
C ARG A 126 2.88 2.46 7.52
N ARG A 127 3.69 3.51 7.41
CA ARG A 127 4.29 4.17 8.58
C ARG A 127 3.22 4.91 9.38
N LEU A 128 2.30 5.58 8.70
CA LEU A 128 1.19 6.28 9.33
C LEU A 128 0.34 5.31 10.15
N VAL A 129 -0.11 4.19 9.57
CA VAL A 129 -0.88 3.16 10.28
C VAL A 129 -0.08 2.60 11.47
N GLN A 130 1.23 2.36 11.30
CA GLN A 130 2.05 1.91 12.43
C GLN A 130 2.07 2.94 13.57
N THR A 131 2.24 4.22 13.26
CA THR A 131 2.34 5.29 14.28
C THR A 131 0.99 5.60 14.91
N GLU A 132 -0.06 5.78 14.10
CA GLU A 132 -1.37 6.24 14.57
C GLU A 132 -2.21 5.11 15.20
N VAL A 133 -2.00 3.88 14.77
CA VAL A 133 -2.75 2.73 15.30
C VAL A 133 -1.83 1.83 16.13
N GLY A 134 -0.76 1.32 15.54
CA GLY A 134 0.09 0.32 16.17
C GLY A 134 0.78 0.81 17.45
N ASP A 135 1.39 2.00 17.41
CA ASP A 135 2.15 2.53 18.55
C ASP A 135 1.23 3.07 19.65
N GLN A 136 0.05 3.62 19.28
CA GLN A 136 -0.96 4.02 20.28
C GLN A 136 -1.51 2.80 21.00
N LEU A 137 -1.91 1.77 20.26
CA LEU A 137 -2.39 0.51 20.82
C LEU A 137 -1.34 -0.15 21.73
N ALA A 138 -0.07 -0.14 21.33
CA ALA A 138 1.00 -0.67 22.17
C ALA A 138 1.12 0.07 23.51
N ARG A 139 0.97 1.40 23.51
CA ARG A 139 0.94 2.21 24.75
C ARG A 139 -0.25 1.85 25.62
N MET A 140 -1.45 1.72 25.07
CA MET A 140 -2.66 1.32 25.80
C MET A 140 -2.52 -0.07 26.43
N LEU A 141 -1.92 -1.02 25.68
CA LEU A 141 -1.62 -2.37 26.21
C LEU A 141 -0.64 -2.34 27.39
N LEU A 142 0.40 -1.53 27.30
CA LEU A 142 1.40 -1.37 28.37
C LEU A 142 0.83 -0.64 29.58
N ALA A 143 -0.10 0.30 29.37
CA ALA A 143 -0.80 1.01 30.43
C ALA A 143 -1.89 0.14 31.12
N GLY A 144 -2.26 -1.00 30.54
CA GLY A 144 -3.33 -1.86 31.04
C GLY A 144 -4.73 -1.32 30.74
N GLU A 145 -4.85 -0.47 29.72
CA GLU A 145 -6.11 0.10 29.25
C GLU A 145 -6.82 -0.83 28.25
N VAL A 146 -6.08 -1.78 27.67
CA VAL A 146 -6.59 -2.80 26.76
C VAL A 146 -6.21 -4.18 27.28
N HIS A 147 -7.19 -5.08 27.37
CA HIS A 147 -7.05 -6.45 27.88
C HIS A 147 -7.29 -7.48 26.79
N ASP A 148 -6.93 -8.72 27.07
CA ASP A 148 -7.17 -9.84 26.15
C ASP A 148 -8.67 -10.06 25.94
N GLY A 149 -9.07 -10.05 24.67
CA GLY A 149 -10.48 -10.21 24.28
C GLY A 149 -11.22 -8.91 24.06
N ASP A 150 -10.64 -7.75 24.37
CA ASP A 150 -11.25 -6.45 24.16
C ASP A 150 -11.43 -6.13 22.67
N THR A 151 -12.36 -5.21 22.41
CA THR A 151 -12.49 -4.54 21.11
C THR A 151 -11.90 -3.14 21.23
N VAL A 152 -11.07 -2.75 20.29
CA VAL A 152 -10.48 -1.41 20.17
C VAL A 152 -11.07 -0.73 18.95
N LEU A 153 -11.75 0.38 19.14
CA LEU A 153 -12.21 1.27 18.09
C LEU A 153 -11.10 2.26 17.73
N VAL A 154 -10.91 2.44 16.45
CA VAL A 154 -10.06 3.49 15.88
C VAL A 154 -10.97 4.46 15.15
N ASP A 155 -11.04 5.68 15.63
CA ASP A 155 -11.92 6.71 15.08
C ASP A 155 -11.17 8.00 14.77
N GLN A 156 -11.82 8.87 13.98
CA GLN A 156 -11.34 10.20 13.62
C GLN A 156 -12.42 11.23 13.95
N THR A 157 -12.26 11.95 15.05
CA THR A 157 -13.25 12.88 15.61
C THR A 157 -13.02 14.34 15.21
N GLY A 158 -12.06 14.61 14.29
CA GLY A 158 -11.83 15.95 13.72
C GLY A 158 -10.47 16.58 14.07
N GLY A 159 -9.59 15.86 14.79
CA GLY A 159 -8.22 16.30 15.09
C GLY A 159 -7.20 15.91 14.02
N ASP A 160 -5.92 16.16 14.28
CA ASP A 160 -4.79 15.78 13.43
C ASP A 160 -4.30 14.33 13.66
N HIS A 161 -4.95 13.60 14.56
CA HIS A 161 -4.61 12.25 14.97
C HIS A 161 -5.85 11.36 15.08
N LEU A 162 -5.63 10.05 15.07
CA LEU A 162 -6.68 9.08 15.37
C LEU A 162 -6.85 8.92 16.88
N GLU A 163 -8.08 8.68 17.29
CA GLU A 163 -8.45 8.37 18.67
C GLU A 163 -8.74 6.88 18.80
N LEU A 164 -8.16 6.25 19.84
CA LEU A 164 -8.39 4.85 20.15
C LEU A 164 -9.15 4.75 21.48
N SER A 165 -10.21 3.97 21.48
CA SER A 165 -10.97 3.59 22.69
C SER A 165 -11.14 2.08 22.76
N SER A 166 -11.25 1.53 23.99
CA SER A 166 -11.37 0.09 24.19
C SER A 166 -12.54 -0.24 25.12
N TRP A 167 -13.16 -1.40 24.89
CA TRP A 167 -14.18 -1.95 25.78
C TRP A 167 -14.10 -3.47 25.85
N ALA A 168 -14.54 -3.99 27.00
CA ALA A 168 -14.59 -5.42 27.26
C ALA A 168 -15.62 -6.15 26.38
N PRO A 169 -15.45 -7.45 26.13
CA PRO A 169 -16.40 -8.25 25.36
C PRO A 169 -17.81 -8.16 25.95
N GLY A 170 -18.77 -7.72 25.12
CA GLY A 170 -20.18 -7.58 25.50
C GLY A 170 -20.59 -6.23 26.10
N GLN A 171 -19.68 -5.31 26.33
CA GLN A 171 -19.99 -3.90 26.49
C GLN A 171 -20.13 -3.26 25.10
N ILE A 172 -21.35 -3.09 24.64
CA ILE A 172 -21.66 -2.25 23.48
C ILE A 172 -21.95 -0.88 24.09
N ASP A 173 -21.18 0.13 23.74
CA ASP A 173 -21.55 1.50 24.06
C ASP A 173 -22.86 1.83 23.34
N ASP A 174 -23.94 2.03 24.11
CA ASP A 174 -25.26 2.38 23.60
C ASP A 174 -25.28 3.74 22.84
N ASP A 175 -24.21 4.51 22.94
CA ASP A 175 -24.07 5.82 22.28
C ASP A 175 -23.78 5.72 20.77
N PHE A 176 -23.25 4.60 20.29
CA PHE A 176 -22.87 4.42 18.88
C PHE A 176 -24.04 3.97 17.97
N SER A 177 -25.17 3.55 18.57
CA SER A 177 -26.34 3.12 17.80
C SER A 177 -27.21 4.26 17.29
N ALA A 178 -26.92 5.51 17.62
CA ALA A 178 -27.76 6.67 17.32
C ALA A 178 -27.44 7.37 15.98
N GLU A 179 -26.25 7.17 15.41
CA GLU A 179 -25.84 7.84 14.15
C GLU A 179 -25.94 6.97 12.87
N ALA A 180 -26.36 5.72 12.99
CA ALA A 180 -26.54 4.79 11.85
C ALA A 180 -28.01 4.66 11.41
N LYS A 181 -28.77 5.77 11.41
CA LYS A 181 -30.13 5.81 10.80
C LYS A 181 -30.28 6.96 9.83
#